data_2ed16ee51037cc5c39f77d10a2f0864e
#
_entry.id   2ed16ee51037cc5c39f77d10a2f0864e
#
_cell.length_a   1.000
_cell.length_b   1.000
_cell.length_c   1.000
_cell.angle_alpha   90.00
_cell.angle_beta   90.00
_cell.angle_gamma   90.00
#
_symmetry.space_group_name_H-M   'P 1'
#
loop_
_entity.id
_entity.type
_entity.pdbx_description
1 polymer ?
#
loop_
_entity_poly.entity_id
_entity_poly.type
_entity_poly.pdbx_seq_one_letter_code
_entity_poly.pdbx_strand_id
1 'polypeptide(L)'
;PGTPFEVPALIDRPLDIEEGPYVVVNSFSLIDVEDYPQHDVSISEINDLLEGILKDQPERGFSIGEMQEVADEVTRYYRTRGLILSTAVVPVQTITDGIVDIQVFIGRLGRVVTEGNKMYKLNTLEKPFAKLIGQPVTQHEIEEALLILTDFAGLSVFGVFRPGIKVGEADIVLKVQQEKSYDVDYRLDTHGLKETGLNRFRTIVNWNNPLGGADR
;
A
#
# COMPACT_ATOMS: atom_id res chain seq x y z
N PRO A 1 7.72 12.63 9.35
CA PRO A 1 7.22 11.32 9.69
C PRO A 1 6.94 10.60 8.38
N GLY A 2 7.73 9.54 8.09
CA GLY A 2 7.54 8.71 6.90
C GLY A 2 6.26 7.89 7.05
N THR A 3 5.69 7.46 5.93
CA THR A 3 4.56 6.51 5.92
C THR A 3 4.98 5.24 6.68
N PRO A 4 4.11 4.66 7.52
CA PRO A 4 4.43 3.47 8.31
C PRO A 4 4.53 2.18 7.48
N PHE A 5 4.50 2.29 6.16
CA PHE A 5 4.65 1.19 5.21
C PHE A 5 5.27 1.68 3.90
N GLU A 6 5.80 0.73 3.14
CA GLU A 6 6.37 0.97 1.81
C GLU A 6 5.37 0.55 0.74
N VAL A 7 4.94 1.52 -0.10
CA VAL A 7 4.10 1.24 -1.27
C VAL A 7 4.99 0.61 -2.34
N PRO A 8 4.54 -0.49 -3.02
CA PRO A 8 5.30 -1.04 -4.12
C PRO A 8 5.57 0.03 -5.18
N ALA A 9 6.86 0.27 -5.47
CA ALA A 9 7.25 1.19 -6.53
C ALA A 9 6.63 0.74 -7.86
N LEU A 10 6.31 1.70 -8.74
CA LEU A 10 6.15 1.37 -10.16
C LEU A 10 7.45 0.71 -10.60
N ILE A 11 7.34 -0.44 -11.26
CA ILE A 11 8.51 -1.16 -11.76
C ILE A 11 9.15 -0.25 -12.79
N ASP A 12 10.30 0.30 -12.44
CA ASP A 12 11.14 1.03 -13.39
C ASP A 12 11.73 -0.04 -14.34
N ARG A 13 11.11 -0.19 -15.49
CA ARG A 13 11.55 -1.17 -16.47
C ARG A 13 12.65 -0.52 -17.28
N PRO A 14 13.86 -1.10 -17.34
CA PRO A 14 14.89 -0.65 -18.26
C PRO A 14 14.56 -1.15 -19.67
N LEU A 15 13.41 -0.72 -20.20
CA LEU A 15 13.11 -0.81 -21.60
C LEU A 15 13.67 0.47 -22.21
N ASP A 16 14.54 0.30 -23.20
CA ASP A 16 14.90 1.41 -24.06
C ASP A 16 13.61 1.80 -24.79
N ILE A 17 12.98 2.87 -24.31
CA ILE A 17 11.61 3.27 -24.70
C ILE A 17 11.53 3.52 -26.21
N GLU A 18 12.66 3.86 -26.83
CA GLU A 18 12.78 4.15 -28.25
C GLU A 18 13.23 2.93 -29.11
N GLU A 19 13.69 1.83 -28.55
CA GLU A 19 14.10 0.65 -29.31
C GLU A 19 12.93 -0.33 -29.54
N GLY A 20 12.77 -0.74 -30.79
CA GLY A 20 11.85 -1.81 -31.17
C GLY A 20 11.00 -1.51 -32.40
N PRO A 21 10.13 -2.43 -32.80
CA PRO A 21 9.18 -2.16 -33.85
C PRO A 21 8.17 -1.12 -33.39
N TYR A 22 7.90 -0.17 -34.27
CA TYR A 22 6.83 0.82 -34.03
C TYR A 22 5.53 0.33 -34.63
N VAL A 23 4.45 0.58 -33.92
CA VAL A 23 3.09 0.20 -34.35
C VAL A 23 2.19 1.42 -34.27
N VAL A 24 1.48 1.71 -35.36
CA VAL A 24 0.43 2.72 -35.34
C VAL A 24 -0.76 2.15 -34.57
N VAL A 25 -1.09 2.78 -33.46
CA VAL A 25 -2.20 2.37 -32.59
C VAL A 25 -3.43 3.18 -32.96
N ASN A 26 -4.53 2.48 -33.22
CA ASN A 26 -5.83 3.09 -33.55
C ASN A 26 -6.70 3.22 -32.30
N SER A 27 -6.58 2.30 -31.35
CA SER A 27 -7.29 2.33 -30.07
C SER A 27 -6.61 1.48 -29.03
N PHE A 28 -6.81 1.85 -27.76
CA PHE A 28 -6.50 1.00 -26.62
C PHE A 28 -7.77 0.32 -26.12
N SER A 29 -7.69 -0.98 -25.80
CA SER A 29 -8.76 -1.77 -25.22
C SER A 29 -8.41 -2.13 -23.79
N LEU A 30 -9.28 -1.79 -22.84
CA LEU A 30 -9.09 -2.09 -21.44
C LEU A 30 -9.69 -3.45 -21.08
N ILE A 31 -8.91 -4.32 -20.45
CA ILE A 31 -9.34 -5.65 -20.03
C ILE A 31 -9.41 -5.70 -18.50
N ASP A 32 -10.45 -6.37 -17.97
CA ASP A 32 -10.73 -6.56 -16.54
C ASP A 32 -10.84 -5.24 -15.76
N VAL A 33 -11.52 -4.26 -16.35
CA VAL A 33 -11.82 -2.98 -15.71
C VAL A 33 -13.24 -2.94 -15.18
N GLU A 34 -13.40 -2.32 -14.03
CA GLU A 34 -14.68 -2.05 -13.39
C GLU A 34 -14.70 -0.60 -12.88
N ASP A 35 -15.89 0.00 -12.82
CA ASP A 35 -16.06 1.29 -12.15
C ASP A 35 -16.02 1.12 -10.63
N TYR A 36 -15.26 2.00 -9.97
CA TYR A 36 -15.20 2.09 -8.51
C TYR A 36 -15.63 3.49 -8.05
N PRO A 37 -16.95 3.78 -8.04
CA PRO A 37 -17.44 5.11 -7.70
C PRO A 37 -17.04 5.58 -6.29
N GLN A 38 -16.86 4.63 -5.37
CA GLN A 38 -16.40 4.90 -4.00
C GLN A 38 -14.95 5.42 -3.93
N HIS A 39 -14.19 5.29 -5.03
CA HIS A 39 -12.80 5.72 -5.15
C HIS A 39 -12.61 6.73 -6.28
N ASP A 40 -13.69 7.32 -6.79
CA ASP A 40 -13.69 8.23 -7.93
C ASP A 40 -12.99 7.65 -9.19
N VAL A 41 -13.14 6.34 -9.40
CA VAL A 41 -12.61 5.63 -10.57
C VAL A 41 -13.72 5.39 -11.56
N SER A 42 -13.56 5.91 -12.78
CA SER A 42 -14.48 5.75 -13.89
C SER A 42 -13.76 5.28 -15.16
N ILE A 43 -14.32 4.25 -15.81
CA ILE A 43 -13.83 3.73 -17.08
C ILE A 43 -13.88 4.85 -18.16
N SER A 44 -14.89 5.74 -18.10
CA SER A 44 -15.00 6.85 -19.03
C SER A 44 -13.80 7.78 -18.95
N GLU A 45 -13.36 8.14 -17.74
CA GLU A 45 -12.19 9.02 -17.56
C GLU A 45 -10.89 8.37 -18.03
N ILE A 46 -10.77 7.03 -17.84
CA ILE A 46 -9.60 6.30 -18.35
C ILE A 46 -9.59 6.30 -19.88
N ASN A 47 -10.75 6.10 -20.50
CA ASN A 47 -10.86 6.16 -21.96
C ASN A 47 -10.54 7.56 -22.49
N ASP A 48 -11.01 8.62 -21.85
CA ASP A 48 -10.70 10.02 -22.22
C ASP A 48 -9.19 10.29 -22.12
N LEU A 49 -8.52 9.75 -21.08
CA LEU A 49 -7.07 9.82 -20.93
C LEU A 49 -6.35 9.10 -22.07
N LEU A 50 -6.77 7.88 -22.40
CA LEU A 50 -6.18 7.09 -23.49
C LEU A 50 -6.40 7.74 -24.86
N GLU A 51 -7.59 8.31 -25.11
CA GLU A 51 -7.86 9.09 -26.32
C GLU A 51 -6.98 10.35 -26.41
N GLY A 52 -6.71 11.00 -25.28
CA GLY A 52 -5.78 12.12 -25.22
C GLY A 52 -4.37 11.71 -25.67
N ILE A 53 -3.87 10.59 -25.14
CA ILE A 53 -2.54 10.06 -25.52
C ILE A 53 -2.50 9.67 -27.02
N LEU A 54 -3.57 9.06 -27.54
CA LEU A 54 -3.64 8.71 -28.97
C LEU A 54 -3.59 9.93 -29.89
N LYS A 55 -4.14 11.07 -29.51
CA LYS A 55 -4.07 12.32 -30.31
C LYS A 55 -2.65 12.84 -30.43
N ASP A 56 -1.82 12.58 -29.43
CA ASP A 56 -0.41 12.99 -29.38
C ASP A 56 0.53 11.91 -29.95
N GLN A 57 -0.01 10.85 -30.57
CA GLN A 57 0.77 9.76 -31.15
C GLN A 57 1.71 10.28 -32.25
N PRO A 58 3.01 9.93 -32.22
CA PRO A 58 3.94 10.21 -33.30
C PRO A 58 3.52 9.54 -34.62
N GLU A 59 3.86 10.13 -35.78
CA GLU A 59 3.58 9.52 -37.09
C GLU A 59 4.16 8.11 -37.25
N ARG A 60 5.27 7.81 -36.57
CA ARG A 60 5.90 6.48 -36.54
C ARG A 60 5.10 5.42 -35.74
N GLY A 61 4.10 5.84 -34.98
CA GLY A 61 3.43 5.02 -34.01
C GLY A 61 4.18 4.89 -32.70
N PHE A 62 3.72 4.02 -31.81
CA PHE A 62 4.33 3.73 -30.53
C PHE A 62 5.30 2.52 -30.59
N SER A 63 6.39 2.60 -29.86
CA SER A 63 7.23 1.45 -29.52
C SER A 63 6.58 0.62 -28.40
N ILE A 64 7.12 -0.58 -28.15
CA ILE A 64 6.65 -1.42 -27.03
C ILE A 64 6.85 -0.70 -25.69
N GLY A 65 7.97 0.01 -25.53
CA GLY A 65 8.25 0.79 -24.32
C GLY A 65 7.23 1.92 -24.13
N GLU A 66 6.92 2.69 -25.17
CA GLU A 66 5.93 3.77 -25.14
C GLU A 66 4.53 3.24 -24.84
N MET A 67 4.14 2.06 -25.39
CA MET A 67 2.87 1.43 -25.03
C MET A 67 2.82 1.03 -23.54
N GLN A 68 3.95 0.60 -22.99
CA GLN A 68 4.02 0.29 -21.56
C GLN A 68 3.93 1.55 -20.69
N GLU A 69 4.47 2.69 -21.15
CA GLU A 69 4.26 3.98 -20.46
C GLU A 69 2.79 4.38 -20.45
N VAL A 70 2.05 4.12 -21.53
CA VAL A 70 0.59 4.34 -21.54
C VAL A 70 -0.10 3.50 -20.45
N ALA A 71 0.28 2.23 -20.29
CA ALA A 71 -0.24 1.40 -19.21
C ALA A 71 0.19 1.91 -17.82
N ASP A 72 1.39 2.48 -17.70
CA ASP A 72 1.85 3.10 -16.45
C ASP A 72 1.05 4.38 -16.11
N GLU A 73 0.56 5.15 -17.11
CA GLU A 73 -0.38 6.25 -16.88
C GLU A 73 -1.72 5.74 -16.31
N VAL A 74 -2.25 4.63 -16.86
CA VAL A 74 -3.44 3.99 -16.30
C VAL A 74 -3.19 3.52 -14.85
N THR A 75 -2.02 2.94 -14.57
CA THR A 75 -1.61 2.58 -13.21
C THR A 75 -1.60 3.80 -12.29
N ARG A 76 -1.03 4.91 -12.76
CA ARG A 76 -0.95 6.18 -12.01
C ARG A 76 -2.34 6.74 -11.73
N TYR A 77 -3.26 6.65 -12.68
CA TYR A 77 -4.65 7.05 -12.52
C TYR A 77 -5.31 6.33 -11.33
N TYR A 78 -5.18 5.00 -11.23
CA TYR A 78 -5.70 4.22 -10.10
C TYR A 78 -5.02 4.57 -8.77
N ARG A 79 -3.69 4.69 -8.77
CA ARG A 79 -2.91 4.95 -7.55
C ARG A 79 -3.14 6.35 -6.98
N THR A 80 -3.32 7.36 -7.81
CA THR A 80 -3.66 8.72 -7.35
C THR A 80 -5.03 8.80 -6.71
N ARG A 81 -5.93 7.86 -7.03
CA ARG A 81 -7.24 7.69 -6.39
C ARG A 81 -7.21 6.75 -5.17
N GLY A 82 -6.02 6.44 -4.70
CA GLY A 82 -5.79 5.69 -3.47
C GLY A 82 -5.70 4.17 -3.63
N LEU A 83 -5.99 3.60 -4.81
CA LEU A 83 -5.88 2.16 -5.07
C LEU A 83 -4.42 1.75 -5.31
N ILE A 84 -3.60 1.81 -4.25
CA ILE A 84 -2.13 1.74 -4.28
C ILE A 84 -1.55 0.43 -4.81
N LEU A 85 -2.32 -0.64 -4.80
CA LEU A 85 -1.89 -1.97 -5.26
C LEU A 85 -2.26 -2.24 -6.72
N SER A 86 -3.01 -1.31 -7.37
CA SER A 86 -3.42 -1.48 -8.77
C SER A 86 -2.24 -1.32 -9.71
N THR A 87 -2.27 -2.08 -10.80
CA THR A 87 -1.29 -2.00 -11.88
C THR A 87 -1.94 -2.33 -13.22
N ALA A 88 -1.49 -1.68 -14.27
CA ALA A 88 -1.85 -1.96 -15.65
C ALA A 88 -0.61 -2.37 -16.43
N VAL A 89 -0.76 -3.28 -17.37
CA VAL A 89 0.33 -3.77 -18.20
C VAL A 89 -0.16 -4.02 -19.62
N VAL A 90 0.71 -3.87 -20.60
CA VAL A 90 0.46 -4.37 -21.95
C VAL A 90 0.90 -5.84 -22.00
N PRO A 91 -0.03 -6.80 -22.10
CA PRO A 91 0.33 -8.21 -22.17
C PRO A 91 1.02 -8.55 -23.50
N VAL A 92 1.69 -9.68 -23.56
CA VAL A 92 2.20 -10.21 -24.84
C VAL A 92 1.01 -10.53 -25.72
N GLN A 93 0.88 -9.83 -26.85
CA GLN A 93 -0.25 -9.92 -27.74
C GLN A 93 0.16 -9.76 -29.20
N THR A 94 -0.72 -10.21 -30.12
CA THR A 94 -0.62 -9.86 -31.54
C THR A 94 -1.54 -8.68 -31.81
N ILE A 95 -0.97 -7.56 -32.23
CA ILE A 95 -1.74 -6.34 -32.51
C ILE A 95 -2.42 -6.54 -33.87
N THR A 96 -3.75 -6.51 -33.89
CA THR A 96 -4.57 -6.60 -35.07
C THR A 96 -5.35 -5.31 -35.22
N ASP A 97 -5.40 -4.75 -36.42
CA ASP A 97 -6.09 -3.48 -36.73
C ASP A 97 -5.66 -2.29 -35.86
N GLY A 98 -4.43 -2.32 -35.32
CA GLY A 98 -3.91 -1.26 -34.46
C GLY A 98 -4.60 -1.19 -33.08
N ILE A 99 -5.26 -2.26 -32.63
CA ILE A 99 -5.87 -2.33 -31.29
C ILE A 99 -4.85 -2.92 -30.31
N VAL A 100 -4.57 -2.20 -29.22
CA VAL A 100 -3.66 -2.62 -28.17
C VAL A 100 -4.44 -2.86 -26.89
N ASP A 101 -4.38 -4.09 -26.38
CA ASP A 101 -4.98 -4.46 -25.11
C ASP A 101 -4.12 -4.01 -23.93
N ILE A 102 -4.76 -3.39 -22.93
CA ILE A 102 -4.15 -3.04 -21.64
C ILE A 102 -4.89 -3.84 -20.58
N GLN A 103 -4.17 -4.76 -19.93
CA GLN A 103 -4.68 -5.56 -18.82
C GLN A 103 -4.55 -4.79 -17.52
N VAL A 104 -5.66 -4.58 -16.83
CA VAL A 104 -5.69 -3.92 -15.53
C VAL A 104 -5.86 -4.95 -14.42
N PHE A 105 -5.05 -4.84 -13.40
CA PHE A 105 -5.14 -5.62 -12.17
C PHE A 105 -5.47 -4.69 -11.02
N ILE A 106 -6.68 -4.79 -10.47
CA ILE A 106 -7.04 -4.09 -9.24
C ILE A 106 -6.46 -4.88 -8.08
N GLY A 107 -5.43 -4.31 -7.46
CA GLY A 107 -4.71 -4.99 -6.38
C GLY A 107 -5.58 -5.19 -5.15
N ARG A 108 -5.62 -6.43 -4.63
CA ARG A 108 -6.37 -6.83 -3.44
C ARG A 108 -5.40 -7.27 -2.35
N LEU A 109 -5.79 -7.05 -1.09
CA LEU A 109 -5.02 -7.59 0.02
C LEU A 109 -5.22 -9.11 0.10
N GLY A 110 -4.16 -9.88 -0.13
CA GLY A 110 -4.18 -11.34 -0.07
C GLY A 110 -4.19 -11.82 1.37
N ARG A 111 -3.04 -11.76 2.02
CA ARG A 111 -2.86 -12.20 3.40
C ARG A 111 -2.11 -11.17 4.22
N VAL A 112 -2.31 -11.25 5.53
CA VAL A 112 -1.48 -10.56 6.53
C VAL A 112 -0.53 -11.59 7.13
N VAL A 113 0.74 -11.26 7.18
CA VAL A 113 1.78 -12.12 7.74
C VAL A 113 2.57 -11.31 8.75
N THR A 114 2.69 -11.81 9.96
CA THR A 114 3.43 -11.13 11.02
C THR A 114 4.77 -11.82 11.25
N GLU A 115 5.85 -11.04 11.30
CA GLU A 115 7.22 -11.51 11.51
C GLU A 115 7.85 -10.79 12.71
N GLY A 116 8.57 -11.56 13.55
CA GLY A 116 9.35 -11.01 14.66
C GLY A 116 8.59 -10.78 15.97
N ASN A 117 7.28 -11.08 16.03
CA ASN A 117 6.51 -10.97 17.25
C ASN A 117 6.93 -12.02 18.29
N LYS A 118 6.97 -11.62 19.57
CA LYS A 118 7.31 -12.48 20.72
C LYS A 118 6.25 -12.39 21.82
N MET A 119 5.72 -11.19 22.06
CA MET A 119 4.80 -10.91 23.16
C MET A 119 3.36 -10.80 22.67
N TYR A 120 3.14 -10.24 21.50
CA TYR A 120 1.81 -10.10 20.93
C TYR A 120 1.39 -11.34 20.17
N LYS A 121 0.14 -11.77 20.35
CA LYS A 121 -0.43 -12.89 19.59
C LYS A 121 -0.65 -12.48 18.14
N LEU A 122 -0.37 -13.38 17.19
CA LEU A 122 -0.57 -13.14 15.75
C LEU A 122 -1.96 -12.58 15.46
N ASN A 123 -2.99 -13.24 15.96
CA ASN A 123 -4.36 -12.84 15.74
C ASN A 123 -4.68 -11.42 16.24
N THR A 124 -4.00 -10.94 17.29
CA THR A 124 -4.16 -9.58 17.82
C THR A 124 -3.57 -8.55 16.85
N LEU A 125 -2.42 -8.87 16.24
CA LEU A 125 -1.74 -7.99 15.29
C LEU A 125 -2.41 -7.97 13.92
N GLU A 126 -2.98 -9.09 13.49
CA GLU A 126 -3.61 -9.24 12.17
C GLU A 126 -5.07 -8.77 12.15
N LYS A 127 -5.73 -8.72 13.31
CA LYS A 127 -7.16 -8.35 13.45
C LYS A 127 -7.55 -7.01 12.78
N PRO A 128 -6.76 -5.91 12.86
CA PRO A 128 -7.11 -4.65 12.22
C PRO A 128 -7.29 -4.78 10.70
N PHE A 129 -6.58 -5.72 10.07
CA PHE A 129 -6.62 -5.95 8.62
C PHE A 129 -7.69 -6.95 8.17
N ALA A 130 -8.37 -7.63 9.11
CA ALA A 130 -9.27 -8.75 8.79
C ALA A 130 -10.37 -8.40 7.78
N LYS A 131 -10.87 -7.15 7.81
CA LYS A 131 -11.92 -6.68 6.88
C LYS A 131 -11.39 -6.33 5.50
N LEU A 132 -10.08 -6.10 5.37
CA LEU A 132 -9.43 -5.69 4.14
C LEU A 132 -9.01 -6.88 3.28
N ILE A 133 -8.93 -8.09 3.86
CA ILE A 133 -8.50 -9.30 3.15
C ILE A 133 -9.49 -9.61 2.00
N GLY A 134 -8.96 -9.80 0.80
CA GLY A 134 -9.71 -10.06 -0.41
C GLY A 134 -10.37 -8.82 -1.04
N GLN A 135 -10.24 -7.64 -0.43
CA GLN A 135 -10.79 -6.40 -0.94
C GLN A 135 -9.72 -5.56 -1.66
N PRO A 136 -10.10 -4.73 -2.64
CA PRO A 136 -9.25 -3.62 -3.06
C PRO A 136 -9.00 -2.73 -1.85
N VAL A 137 -7.74 -2.34 -1.63
CA VAL A 137 -7.38 -1.53 -0.47
C VAL A 137 -6.82 -0.20 -0.87
N THR A 138 -7.19 0.82 -0.10
CA THR A 138 -6.66 2.15 -0.23
C THR A 138 -5.47 2.37 0.72
N GLN A 139 -4.66 3.38 0.40
CA GLN A 139 -3.60 3.85 1.29
C GLN A 139 -4.15 4.16 2.69
N HIS A 140 -5.29 4.86 2.75
CA HIS A 140 -5.91 5.29 3.99
C HIS A 140 -6.31 4.10 4.89
N GLU A 141 -6.92 3.06 4.32
CA GLU A 141 -7.33 1.87 5.09
C GLU A 141 -6.14 1.10 5.67
N ILE A 142 -5.03 1.01 4.91
CA ILE A 142 -3.79 0.39 5.40
C ILE A 142 -3.15 1.25 6.50
N GLU A 143 -3.11 2.58 6.32
CA GLU A 143 -2.61 3.50 7.34
C GLU A 143 -3.43 3.41 8.63
N GLU A 144 -4.77 3.39 8.53
CA GLU A 144 -5.66 3.25 9.69
C GLU A 144 -5.39 1.94 10.44
N ALA A 145 -5.30 0.82 9.72
CA ALA A 145 -5.02 -0.48 10.33
C ALA A 145 -3.64 -0.51 11.02
N LEU A 146 -2.62 0.12 10.43
CA LEU A 146 -1.29 0.23 11.04
C LEU A 146 -1.28 1.20 12.23
N LEU A 147 -2.02 2.31 12.17
CA LEU A 147 -2.15 3.25 13.28
C LEU A 147 -2.74 2.58 14.51
N ILE A 148 -3.74 1.71 14.36
CA ILE A 148 -4.28 0.91 15.47
C ILE A 148 -3.17 0.11 16.16
N LEU A 149 -2.21 -0.45 15.40
CA LEU A 149 -1.09 -1.18 15.99
C LEU A 149 -0.09 -0.27 16.70
N THR A 150 0.05 0.99 16.29
CA THR A 150 0.95 1.94 16.98
C THR A 150 0.44 2.35 18.36
N ASP A 151 -0.86 2.19 18.61
CA ASP A 151 -1.48 2.44 19.92
C ASP A 151 -1.22 1.29 20.91
N PHE A 152 -0.71 0.16 20.44
CA PHE A 152 -0.41 -0.98 21.30
C PHE A 152 0.84 -0.69 22.15
N ALA A 153 0.71 -0.90 23.46
CA ALA A 153 1.74 -0.53 24.42
C ALA A 153 3.08 -1.22 24.15
N GLY A 154 4.13 -0.42 23.93
CA GLY A 154 5.49 -0.92 23.72
C GLY A 154 5.73 -1.59 22.36
N LEU A 155 4.75 -1.58 21.44
CA LEU A 155 4.85 -2.16 20.11
C LEU A 155 5.34 -1.13 19.08
N SER A 156 6.24 -1.56 18.21
CA SER A 156 6.61 -0.85 16.99
C SER A 156 6.56 -1.81 15.81
N VAL A 157 5.76 -1.49 14.82
CA VAL A 157 5.50 -2.32 13.64
C VAL A 157 5.65 -1.48 12.38
N PHE A 158 6.19 -2.11 11.33
CA PHE A 158 6.28 -1.56 9.99
C PHE A 158 5.68 -2.55 8.99
N GLY A 159 4.87 -2.04 8.05
CA GLY A 159 4.24 -2.85 7.00
C GLY A 159 5.09 -2.86 5.72
N VAL A 160 5.25 -4.03 5.09
CA VAL A 160 5.88 -4.18 3.78
C VAL A 160 4.96 -5.01 2.89
N PHE A 161 4.67 -4.51 1.70
CA PHE A 161 3.95 -5.30 0.71
C PHE A 161 4.89 -6.25 -0.03
N ARG A 162 4.39 -7.43 -0.33
CA ARG A 162 5.01 -8.40 -1.24
C ARG A 162 3.97 -9.04 -2.15
N PRO A 163 4.34 -9.58 -3.32
CA PRO A 163 3.40 -10.29 -4.18
C PRO A 163 2.67 -11.40 -3.41
N GLY A 164 1.35 -11.47 -3.61
CA GLY A 164 0.50 -12.51 -3.04
C GLY A 164 0.59 -13.83 -3.81
N ILE A 165 -0.23 -14.81 -3.42
CA ILE A 165 -0.27 -16.12 -4.09
C ILE A 165 -0.95 -16.02 -5.46
N LYS A 166 -2.03 -15.24 -5.56
CA LYS A 166 -2.77 -15.06 -6.81
C LYS A 166 -2.34 -13.80 -7.52
N VAL A 167 -2.46 -13.80 -8.84
CA VAL A 167 -2.25 -12.61 -9.66
C VAL A 167 -3.22 -11.51 -9.22
N GLY A 168 -2.72 -10.29 -9.06
CA GLY A 168 -3.51 -9.16 -8.55
C GLY A 168 -3.69 -9.13 -7.03
N GLU A 169 -3.09 -10.06 -6.27
CA GLU A 169 -3.05 -9.99 -4.81
C GLU A 169 -1.67 -9.50 -4.32
N ALA A 170 -1.68 -8.74 -3.22
CA ALA A 170 -0.48 -8.43 -2.46
C ALA A 170 -0.68 -8.81 -1.00
N ASP A 171 0.30 -9.50 -0.43
CA ASP A 171 0.36 -9.81 1.00
C ASP A 171 1.02 -8.65 1.73
N ILE A 172 0.52 -8.27 2.91
CA ILE A 172 1.21 -7.34 3.81
C ILE A 172 1.98 -8.13 4.88
N VAL A 173 3.26 -7.82 5.00
CA VAL A 173 4.14 -8.37 6.05
C VAL A 173 4.30 -7.32 7.13
N LEU A 174 3.78 -7.61 8.32
CA LEU A 174 3.94 -6.80 9.52
C LEU A 174 5.26 -7.17 10.18
N LYS A 175 6.26 -6.32 10.05
CA LYS A 175 7.57 -6.50 10.70
C LYS A 175 7.57 -5.85 12.06
N VAL A 176 7.59 -6.67 13.11
CA VAL A 176 7.70 -6.20 14.49
C VAL A 176 9.14 -5.79 14.76
N GLN A 177 9.37 -4.49 14.94
CA GLN A 177 10.70 -3.93 15.19
C GLN A 177 11.02 -3.90 16.69
N GLN A 178 10.00 -3.68 17.51
CA GLN A 178 10.17 -3.56 18.95
C GLN A 178 8.93 -4.03 19.69
N GLU A 179 9.16 -4.78 20.79
CA GLU A 179 8.18 -5.10 21.82
C GLU A 179 8.82 -4.85 23.19
N LYS A 180 8.28 -3.88 23.94
CA LYS A 180 8.73 -3.57 25.30
C LYS A 180 7.75 -4.14 26.31
N SER A 181 8.23 -5.03 27.19
CA SER A 181 7.40 -5.65 28.23
C SER A 181 6.99 -4.66 29.32
N TYR A 182 7.83 -3.68 29.62
CA TYR A 182 7.58 -2.70 30.67
C TYR A 182 8.26 -1.38 30.37
N ASP A 183 7.71 -0.31 30.91
CA ASP A 183 8.31 1.02 30.96
C ASP A 183 8.39 1.47 32.41
N VAL A 184 9.51 2.09 32.78
CA VAL A 184 9.73 2.66 34.13
C VAL A 184 9.99 4.14 33.98
N ASP A 185 9.15 4.94 34.61
CA ASP A 185 9.28 6.39 34.66
C ASP A 185 9.63 6.82 36.08
N TYR A 186 10.69 7.61 36.22
CA TYR A 186 11.12 8.21 37.48
C TYR A 186 10.97 9.72 37.40
N ARG A 187 10.26 10.30 38.37
CA ARG A 187 10.14 11.75 38.52
C ARG A 187 10.61 12.20 39.92
N LEU A 188 11.49 13.13 39.91
CA LEU A 188 11.92 13.89 41.11
C LEU A 188 11.48 15.34 40.91
N ASP A 189 10.73 15.89 41.83
CA ASP A 189 10.34 17.30 41.81
C ASP A 189 10.34 17.90 43.21
N THR A 190 10.37 19.22 43.29
CA THR A 190 10.38 20.02 44.54
C THR A 190 9.03 20.68 44.80
N HIS A 191 7.95 20.17 44.22
CA HIS A 191 6.60 20.71 44.36
C HIS A 191 5.83 20.11 45.57
N GLY A 192 6.53 19.59 46.55
CA GLY A 192 5.93 19.10 47.79
C GLY A 192 5.42 20.24 48.69
N LEU A 193 4.53 19.89 49.63
CA LEU A 193 4.03 20.81 50.64
C LEU A 193 5.01 20.85 51.81
N LYS A 194 5.02 21.96 52.57
CA LYS A 194 5.88 22.11 53.75
C LYS A 194 5.60 21.05 54.83
N GLU A 195 4.36 20.63 54.92
CA GLU A 195 3.87 19.64 55.91
C GLU A 195 4.28 18.18 55.57
N THR A 196 4.46 17.87 54.28
CA THR A 196 4.79 16.50 53.81
C THR A 196 6.20 16.36 53.25
N GLY A 197 6.97 17.50 53.19
CA GLY A 197 8.29 17.54 52.60
C GLY A 197 8.28 18.14 51.18
N LEU A 198 9.27 18.98 50.89
CA LEU A 198 9.38 19.70 49.63
C LEU A 198 9.73 18.78 48.43
N ASN A 199 10.47 17.72 48.69
CA ASN A 199 10.92 16.79 47.66
C ASN A 199 9.90 15.66 47.44
N ARG A 200 9.52 15.46 46.18
CA ARG A 200 8.69 14.35 45.78
C ARG A 200 9.49 13.40 44.92
N PHE A 201 9.33 12.11 45.17
CA PHE A 201 9.80 11.03 44.33
C PHE A 201 8.59 10.25 43.84
N ARG A 202 8.51 10.03 42.54
CA ARG A 202 7.46 9.23 41.92
C ARG A 202 8.08 8.20 40.98
N THR A 203 7.71 6.95 41.14
CA THR A 203 8.03 5.87 40.20
C THR A 203 6.75 5.33 39.63
N ILE A 204 6.69 5.23 38.32
CA ILE A 204 5.59 4.59 37.60
C ILE A 204 6.19 3.43 36.84
N VAL A 205 5.63 2.26 37.04
CA VAL A 205 5.99 1.04 36.28
C VAL A 205 4.75 0.63 35.51
N ASN A 206 4.84 0.65 34.18
CA ASN A 206 3.81 0.13 33.30
C ASN A 206 4.24 -1.25 32.78
N TRP A 207 3.39 -2.23 32.94
CA TRP A 207 3.60 -3.54 32.36
C TRP A 207 2.75 -3.68 31.10
N ASN A 208 3.42 -3.74 29.96
CA ASN A 208 2.79 -3.72 28.65
C ASN A 208 2.44 -5.14 28.22
N ASN A 209 1.21 -5.36 27.80
CA ASN A 209 0.71 -6.58 27.17
C ASN A 209 0.99 -7.88 27.95
N PRO A 210 0.69 -7.99 29.27
CA PRO A 210 0.98 -9.17 30.07
C PRO A 210 0.25 -10.44 29.59
N LEU A 211 -0.92 -10.31 28.94
CA LEU A 211 -1.72 -11.44 28.45
C LEU A 211 -1.60 -11.69 26.94
N GLY A 212 -0.89 -10.82 26.22
CA GLY A 212 -0.70 -10.94 24.76
C GLY A 212 -1.88 -10.43 23.91
N GLY A 213 -2.84 -9.76 24.51
CA GLY A 213 -4.08 -9.27 23.89
C GLY A 213 -4.15 -7.75 23.72
N ALA A 214 -3.00 -7.03 23.71
CA ALA A 214 -2.89 -5.58 23.71
C ALA A 214 -3.41 -4.89 24.99
N ASP A 215 -3.26 -5.56 26.13
CA ASP A 215 -3.59 -5.06 27.45
C ASP A 215 -2.43 -4.25 28.10
N ARG A 216 -2.77 -3.36 29.04
CA ARG A 216 -1.81 -2.49 29.75
C ARG A 216 -2.17 -2.38 31.23
#